data_079f8deab8ca162c142b84693b622e19
#
_entry.id   079f8deab8ca162c142b84693b622e19
#
_cell.length_a   1.000
_cell.length_b   1.000
_cell.length_c   1.000
_cell.angle_alpha   90.00
_cell.angle_beta   90.00
_cell.angle_gamma   90.00
#
_symmetry.space_group_name_H-M   'P 1'
#
loop_
_entity.id
_entity.type
_entity.pdbx_description
1 polymer ?
#
loop_
_entity_poly.entity_id
_entity_poly.type
_entity_poly.pdbx_seq_one_letter_code
_entity_poly.pdbx_strand_id
1 'polypeptide(L)'
;MASVIALISQKGGVGKSTIARALAREAAAGGLRVKVADLDTQQGTSVDWNRTRLEAGIEPTLSVESFKTAAQALAVADHFDLLVLDGPARTSQATLDIARAADLVVQPTGASLDDLRPAVREFHALAKAGIPLERLAFALNRVGTDAEEADARIYLAEAGYAVLDGCLVERPAYRQAQNEGRAVTETRYGKLNTRADALIQSLIDRIGAQA
;
A
#
# COMPACT_ATOMS: atom_id res chain seq x y z
N MET A 1 5.53 12.83 -15.81
CA MET A 1 4.30 12.07 -15.46
C MET A 1 4.44 11.61 -14.02
N ALA A 2 3.35 11.54 -13.26
CA ALA A 2 3.37 11.00 -11.90
C ALA A 2 3.75 9.52 -11.91
N SER A 3 4.50 9.06 -10.91
CA SER A 3 4.61 7.62 -10.64
C SER A 3 3.29 7.12 -10.06
N VAL A 4 2.78 5.99 -10.54
CA VAL A 4 1.49 5.42 -10.12
C VAL A 4 1.70 4.12 -9.38
N ILE A 5 1.26 4.06 -8.11
CA ILE A 5 1.37 2.87 -7.26
C ILE A 5 -0.01 2.38 -6.88
N ALA A 6 -0.26 1.09 -7.07
CA ALA A 6 -1.51 0.47 -6.68
C ALA A 6 -1.35 -0.45 -5.47
N LEU A 7 -2.17 -0.26 -4.46
CA LEU A 7 -2.36 -1.19 -3.34
C LEU A 7 -3.60 -2.03 -3.65
N ILE A 8 -3.41 -3.33 -3.87
CA ILE A 8 -4.50 -4.26 -4.20
C ILE A 8 -4.53 -5.45 -3.24
N SER A 9 -5.67 -6.02 -3.02
CA SER A 9 -5.88 -7.36 -2.45
C SER A 9 -7.36 -7.72 -2.48
N GLN A 10 -7.68 -8.95 -2.82
CA GLN A 10 -9.02 -9.50 -2.70
C GLN A 10 -9.49 -9.61 -1.25
N LYS A 11 -8.54 -9.82 -0.33
CA LYS A 11 -8.84 -9.97 1.09
C LYS A 11 -8.97 -8.61 1.76
N GLY A 12 -10.06 -8.42 2.51
CA GLY A 12 -10.25 -7.24 3.36
C GLY A 12 -9.33 -7.25 4.58
N GLY A 13 -8.96 -6.07 5.08
CA GLY A 13 -8.21 -5.92 6.32
C GLY A 13 -6.72 -6.28 6.27
N VAL A 14 -6.15 -6.60 5.09
CA VAL A 14 -4.72 -6.96 4.95
C VAL A 14 -3.77 -5.78 5.01
N GLY A 15 -4.28 -4.53 4.97
CA GLY A 15 -3.46 -3.32 5.16
C GLY A 15 -3.23 -2.47 3.91
N LYS A 16 -4.02 -2.58 2.86
CA LYS A 16 -3.93 -1.70 1.66
C LYS A 16 -3.89 -0.22 2.06
N SER A 17 -4.97 0.26 2.65
CA SER A 17 -5.09 1.66 3.10
C SER A 17 -4.03 2.05 4.13
N THR A 18 -3.61 1.11 4.98
CA THR A 18 -2.52 1.34 5.96
C THR A 18 -1.21 1.70 5.28
N ILE A 19 -0.81 0.92 4.25
CA ILE A 19 0.42 1.15 3.49
C ILE A 19 0.26 2.37 2.58
N ALA A 20 -0.91 2.55 1.94
CA ALA A 20 -1.19 3.72 1.10
C ALA A 20 -1.00 5.04 1.86
N ARG A 21 -1.54 5.13 3.08
CA ARG A 21 -1.43 6.31 3.96
C ARG A 21 0.00 6.57 4.41
N ALA A 22 0.73 5.50 4.79
CA ALA A 22 2.13 5.62 5.19
C ALA A 22 3.02 6.07 4.03
N LEU A 23 2.85 5.47 2.84
CA LEU A 23 3.57 5.89 1.64
C LEU A 23 3.30 7.36 1.32
N ALA A 24 2.03 7.75 1.30
CA ALA A 24 1.66 9.14 1.00
C ALA A 24 2.26 10.13 2.01
N ARG A 25 2.25 9.78 3.31
CA ARG A 25 2.84 10.60 4.37
C ARG A 25 4.33 10.76 4.19
N GLU A 26 5.08 9.65 3.96
CA GLU A 26 6.54 9.70 3.84
C GLU A 26 6.96 10.43 2.56
N ALA A 27 6.30 10.15 1.44
CA ALA A 27 6.57 10.84 0.18
C ALA A 27 6.29 12.36 0.27
N ALA A 28 5.18 12.76 0.92
CA ALA A 28 4.87 14.16 1.13
C ALA A 28 5.85 14.85 2.10
N ALA A 29 6.31 14.15 3.16
CA ALA A 29 7.36 14.63 4.06
C ALA A 29 8.70 14.79 3.34
N GLY A 30 8.96 13.98 2.32
CA GLY A 30 10.10 14.10 1.40
C GLY A 30 9.94 15.20 0.34
N GLY A 31 8.85 15.98 0.37
CA GLY A 31 8.63 17.13 -0.52
C GLY A 31 7.92 16.80 -1.83
N LEU A 32 7.44 15.56 -2.04
CA LEU A 32 6.68 15.21 -3.22
C LEU A 32 5.22 15.68 -3.11
N ARG A 33 4.63 16.07 -4.25
CA ARG A 33 3.19 16.31 -4.37
C ARG A 33 2.51 14.95 -4.53
N VAL A 34 1.76 14.53 -3.52
CA VAL A 34 1.16 13.19 -3.48
C VAL A 34 -0.37 13.28 -3.53
N LYS A 35 -0.98 12.40 -4.32
CA LYS A 35 -2.42 12.14 -4.32
C LYS A 35 -2.69 10.71 -3.92
N VAL A 36 -3.58 10.51 -2.93
CA VAL A 36 -4.18 9.21 -2.64
C VAL A 36 -5.57 9.17 -3.25
N ALA A 37 -5.79 8.24 -4.15
CA ALA A 37 -7.09 7.94 -4.72
C ALA A 37 -7.70 6.74 -3.98
N ASP A 38 -8.69 6.99 -3.12
CA ASP A 38 -9.47 5.97 -2.44
C ASP A 38 -10.51 5.43 -3.42
N LEU A 39 -10.28 4.21 -3.90
CA LEU A 39 -11.16 3.53 -4.87
C LEU A 39 -12.21 2.63 -4.20
N ASP A 40 -12.20 2.53 -2.86
CA ASP A 40 -13.26 1.88 -2.10
C ASP A 40 -14.32 2.90 -1.66
N THR A 41 -15.13 3.34 -2.62
CA THR A 41 -16.17 4.37 -2.38
C THR A 41 -17.24 3.95 -1.36
N GLN A 42 -17.34 2.66 -1.03
CA GLN A 42 -18.29 2.18 -0.02
C GLN A 42 -17.75 2.30 1.40
N GLN A 43 -16.44 2.08 1.57
CA GLN A 43 -15.79 2.15 2.88
C GLN A 43 -15.19 3.55 3.14
N GLY A 44 -14.63 4.23 2.14
CA GLY A 44 -14.07 5.57 2.25
C GLY A 44 -12.98 5.73 3.31
N THR A 45 -12.31 4.64 3.66
CA THR A 45 -11.46 4.59 4.86
C THR A 45 -10.28 5.54 4.82
N SER A 46 -9.67 5.76 3.65
CA SER A 46 -8.54 6.70 3.52
C SER A 46 -8.99 8.15 3.55
N VAL A 47 -10.18 8.45 3.01
CA VAL A 47 -10.78 9.78 3.09
C VAL A 47 -11.13 10.16 4.53
N ASP A 48 -11.79 9.25 5.29
CA ASP A 48 -12.17 9.50 6.68
C ASP A 48 -10.94 9.64 7.60
N TRP A 49 -9.92 8.81 7.39
CA TRP A 49 -8.65 8.96 8.10
C TRP A 49 -7.99 10.32 7.82
N ASN A 50 -7.98 10.78 6.57
CA ASN A 50 -7.41 12.08 6.23
C ASN A 50 -8.20 13.25 6.82
N ARG A 51 -9.52 13.14 6.92
CA ARG A 51 -10.35 14.13 7.64
C ARG A 51 -9.89 14.26 9.09
N THR A 52 -9.74 13.13 9.80
CA THR A 52 -9.22 13.11 11.17
C THR A 52 -7.83 13.75 11.28
N ARG A 53 -6.93 13.46 10.31
CA ARG A 53 -5.59 14.06 10.23
C ARG A 53 -5.65 15.58 10.09
N LEU A 54 -6.48 16.08 9.18
CA LEU A 54 -6.65 17.52 8.94
C LEU A 54 -7.26 18.24 10.15
N GLU A 55 -8.28 17.66 10.76
CA GLU A 55 -8.92 18.20 11.98
C GLU A 55 -7.92 18.25 13.15
N ALA A 56 -7.00 17.32 13.24
CA ALA A 56 -5.94 17.30 14.25
C ALA A 56 -4.73 18.19 13.91
N GLY A 57 -4.73 18.88 12.76
CA GLY A 57 -3.63 19.75 12.31
C GLY A 57 -2.31 19.00 12.11
N ILE A 58 -2.34 17.72 11.72
CA ILE A 58 -1.14 16.88 11.56
C ILE A 58 -0.50 17.14 10.20
N GLU A 59 0.76 17.56 10.20
CA GLU A 59 1.56 17.75 9.00
C GLU A 59 2.40 16.50 8.62
N PRO A 60 2.78 16.31 7.34
CA PRO A 60 2.33 17.13 6.20
C PRO A 60 0.83 16.94 5.92
N THR A 61 0.18 17.97 5.37
CA THR A 61 -1.17 17.82 4.80
C THR A 61 -1.12 16.92 3.57
N LEU A 62 -2.14 16.08 3.41
CA LEU A 62 -2.22 15.12 2.31
C LEU A 62 -3.44 15.36 1.43
N SER A 63 -3.29 15.17 0.14
CA SER A 63 -4.41 15.19 -0.81
C SER A 63 -4.99 13.78 -0.96
N VAL A 64 -6.11 13.53 -0.29
CA VAL A 64 -6.82 12.24 -0.34
C VAL A 64 -8.23 12.47 -0.84
N GLU A 65 -8.65 11.74 -1.86
CA GLU A 65 -9.97 11.90 -2.48
C GLU A 65 -10.51 10.55 -2.95
N SER A 66 -11.83 10.40 -2.94
CA SER A 66 -12.52 9.21 -3.41
C SER A 66 -12.79 9.29 -4.91
N PHE A 67 -12.50 8.21 -5.64
CA PHE A 67 -12.73 8.08 -7.07
C PHE A 67 -13.49 6.77 -7.36
N LYS A 68 -14.39 6.80 -8.35
CA LYS A 68 -15.13 5.60 -8.75
C LYS A 68 -14.30 4.62 -9.57
N THR A 69 -13.29 5.13 -10.30
CA THR A 69 -12.45 4.31 -11.19
C THR A 69 -11.00 4.80 -11.18
N ALA A 70 -10.05 3.91 -11.49
CA ALA A 70 -8.65 4.28 -11.68
C ALA A 70 -8.48 5.33 -12.80
N ALA A 71 -9.26 5.24 -13.89
CA ALA A 71 -9.21 6.20 -14.99
C ALA A 71 -9.52 7.64 -14.53
N GLN A 72 -10.48 7.82 -13.61
CA GLN A 72 -10.76 9.15 -13.05
C GLN A 72 -9.61 9.68 -12.20
N ALA A 73 -8.95 8.81 -11.42
CA ALA A 73 -7.77 9.20 -10.63
C ALA A 73 -6.58 9.55 -11.53
N LEU A 74 -6.37 8.81 -12.62
CA LEU A 74 -5.31 9.09 -13.59
C LEU A 74 -5.51 10.44 -14.30
N ALA A 75 -6.75 10.89 -14.52
CA ALA A 75 -7.03 12.16 -15.17
C ALA A 75 -6.49 13.38 -14.38
N VAL A 76 -6.18 13.23 -13.10
CA VAL A 76 -5.59 14.28 -12.26
C VAL A 76 -4.11 14.04 -11.94
N ALA A 77 -3.52 12.94 -12.43
CA ALA A 77 -2.17 12.51 -12.08
C ALA A 77 -1.09 13.55 -12.43
N ASP A 78 -1.22 14.28 -13.53
CA ASP A 78 -0.21 15.25 -14.00
C ASP A 78 0.04 16.41 -13.00
N HIS A 79 -0.85 16.63 -12.05
CA HIS A 79 -0.68 17.64 -11.00
C HIS A 79 0.19 17.15 -9.82
N PHE A 80 0.57 15.88 -9.80
CA PHE A 80 1.27 15.21 -8.71
C PHE A 80 2.56 14.54 -9.19
N ASP A 81 3.45 14.27 -8.25
CA ASP A 81 4.68 13.51 -8.50
C ASP A 81 4.45 12.02 -8.21
N LEU A 82 3.49 11.73 -7.29
CA LEU A 82 3.09 10.39 -6.91
C LEU A 82 1.55 10.28 -6.81
N LEU A 83 0.98 9.30 -7.51
CA LEU A 83 -0.42 8.88 -7.37
C LEU A 83 -0.49 7.50 -6.72
N VAL A 84 -1.14 7.41 -5.56
CA VAL A 84 -1.36 6.16 -4.84
C VAL A 84 -2.81 5.72 -5.03
N LEU A 85 -3.02 4.58 -5.67
CA LEU A 85 -4.34 3.97 -5.88
C LEU A 85 -4.62 2.99 -4.72
N ASP A 86 -5.45 3.38 -3.76
CA ASP A 86 -5.91 2.52 -2.66
C ASP A 86 -7.12 1.70 -3.14
N GLY A 87 -6.87 0.46 -3.56
CA GLY A 87 -7.85 -0.40 -4.22
C GLY A 87 -8.88 -1.01 -3.26
N PRO A 88 -10.09 -1.36 -3.74
CA PRO A 88 -11.11 -2.01 -2.95
C PRO A 88 -10.71 -3.45 -2.58
N ALA A 89 -11.38 -4.00 -1.55
CA ALA A 89 -11.21 -5.39 -1.14
C ALA A 89 -12.17 -6.30 -1.91
N ARG A 90 -11.95 -6.50 -3.20
CA ARG A 90 -12.72 -7.48 -4.02
C ARG A 90 -11.98 -7.75 -5.33
N THR A 91 -12.03 -8.99 -5.81
CA THR A 91 -11.62 -9.31 -7.18
C THR A 91 -12.69 -8.81 -8.13
N SER A 92 -12.28 -7.97 -9.04
CA SER A 92 -13.16 -7.49 -10.11
C SER A 92 -12.30 -7.10 -11.32
N GLN A 93 -12.95 -6.87 -12.44
CA GLN A 93 -12.32 -6.23 -13.58
C GLN A 93 -11.58 -4.95 -13.16
N ALA A 94 -12.10 -4.21 -12.17
CA ALA A 94 -11.47 -3.02 -11.62
C ALA A 94 -10.07 -3.29 -11.04
N THR A 95 -9.79 -4.45 -10.43
CA THR A 95 -8.45 -4.79 -9.95
C THR A 95 -7.44 -4.89 -11.09
N LEU A 96 -7.83 -5.51 -12.20
CA LEU A 96 -6.99 -5.61 -13.39
C LEU A 96 -6.77 -4.22 -14.03
N ASP A 97 -7.80 -3.39 -14.09
CA ASP A 97 -7.69 -2.03 -14.62
C ASP A 97 -6.77 -1.14 -13.76
N ILE A 98 -6.86 -1.28 -12.43
CA ILE A 98 -5.96 -0.65 -11.47
C ILE A 98 -4.51 -1.13 -11.70
N ALA A 99 -4.30 -2.46 -11.81
CA ALA A 99 -2.97 -3.04 -12.02
C ALA A 99 -2.34 -2.62 -13.36
N ARG A 100 -3.14 -2.48 -14.41
CA ARG A 100 -2.67 -1.98 -15.71
C ARG A 100 -2.23 -0.52 -15.67
N ALA A 101 -2.90 0.27 -14.86
CA ALA A 101 -2.65 1.70 -14.72
C ALA A 101 -1.40 2.01 -13.89
N ALA A 102 -0.94 1.05 -13.06
CA ALA A 102 0.13 1.27 -12.10
C ALA A 102 1.51 0.91 -12.66
N ASP A 103 2.52 1.71 -12.30
CA ASP A 103 3.93 1.38 -12.52
C ASP A 103 4.38 0.28 -11.54
N LEU A 104 3.84 0.29 -10.32
CA LEU A 104 4.07 -0.74 -9.31
C LEU A 104 2.76 -1.16 -8.66
N VAL A 105 2.54 -2.47 -8.59
CA VAL A 105 1.40 -3.09 -7.90
C VAL A 105 1.91 -3.75 -6.63
N VAL A 106 1.46 -3.28 -5.49
CA VAL A 106 1.83 -3.79 -4.17
C VAL A 106 0.64 -4.52 -3.56
N GLN A 107 0.87 -5.76 -3.16
CA GLN A 107 -0.14 -6.56 -2.45
C GLN A 107 0.28 -6.79 -1.01
N PRO A 108 -0.37 -6.15 -0.03
CA PRO A 108 -0.19 -6.49 1.37
C PRO A 108 -0.70 -7.89 1.67
N THR A 109 0.06 -8.64 2.47
CA THR A 109 -0.34 -9.98 2.94
C THR A 109 0.17 -10.24 4.36
N GLY A 110 -0.57 -11.05 5.13
CA GLY A 110 -0.08 -11.63 6.37
C GLY A 110 0.88 -12.79 6.10
N ALA A 111 1.50 -13.30 7.17
CA ALA A 111 2.47 -14.40 7.09
C ALA A 111 1.83 -15.80 7.11
N SER A 112 0.52 -15.91 7.39
CA SER A 112 -0.16 -17.21 7.41
C SER A 112 -0.39 -17.76 6.00
N LEU A 113 -0.41 -19.09 5.83
CA LEU A 113 -0.76 -19.71 4.55
C LEU A 113 -2.16 -19.33 4.05
N ASP A 114 -3.07 -19.01 4.98
CA ASP A 114 -4.43 -18.53 4.64
C ASP A 114 -4.43 -17.11 4.04
N ASP A 115 -3.35 -16.36 4.23
CA ASP A 115 -3.11 -15.07 3.58
C ASP A 115 -2.24 -15.24 2.32
N LEU A 116 -1.15 -15.99 2.41
CA LEU A 116 -0.16 -16.14 1.34
C LEU A 116 -0.71 -16.84 0.10
N ARG A 117 -1.44 -17.96 0.27
CA ARG A 117 -1.98 -18.73 -0.86
C ARG A 117 -2.96 -17.94 -1.75
N PRO A 118 -3.95 -17.22 -1.20
CA PRO A 118 -4.81 -16.37 -2.02
C PRO A 118 -4.04 -15.21 -2.68
N ALA A 119 -3.08 -14.63 -1.97
CA ALA A 119 -2.27 -13.53 -2.47
C ALA A 119 -1.44 -13.95 -3.69
N VAL A 120 -0.75 -15.09 -3.63
CA VAL A 120 0.00 -15.66 -4.75
C VAL A 120 -0.91 -16.00 -5.94
N ARG A 121 -2.11 -16.56 -5.67
CA ARG A 121 -3.09 -16.84 -6.73
C ARG A 121 -3.55 -15.57 -7.45
N GLU A 122 -3.73 -14.46 -6.73
CA GLU A 122 -4.10 -13.18 -7.33
C GLU A 122 -2.98 -12.66 -8.24
N PHE A 123 -1.73 -12.71 -7.80
CA PHE A 123 -0.59 -12.30 -8.64
C PHE A 123 -0.40 -13.22 -9.86
N HIS A 124 -0.61 -14.53 -9.71
CA HIS A 124 -0.61 -15.42 -10.87
C HIS A 124 -1.69 -15.05 -11.90
N ALA A 125 -2.89 -14.67 -11.44
CA ALA A 125 -3.95 -14.22 -12.33
C ALA A 125 -3.60 -12.91 -13.05
N LEU A 126 -2.97 -11.95 -12.35
CA LEU A 126 -2.51 -10.70 -12.95
C LEU A 126 -1.38 -10.93 -13.96
N ALA A 127 -0.40 -11.75 -13.63
CA ALA A 127 0.69 -12.10 -14.54
C ALA A 127 0.16 -12.81 -15.79
N LYS A 128 -0.80 -13.73 -15.66
CA LYS A 128 -1.49 -14.38 -16.78
C LYS A 128 -2.28 -13.39 -17.63
N ALA A 129 -2.79 -12.30 -17.04
CA ALA A 129 -3.48 -11.21 -17.74
C ALA A 129 -2.52 -10.18 -18.37
N GLY A 130 -1.20 -10.44 -18.33
CA GLY A 130 -0.15 -9.64 -18.98
C GLY A 130 0.46 -8.54 -18.12
N ILE A 131 0.25 -8.53 -16.80
CA ILE A 131 0.98 -7.62 -15.91
C ILE A 131 2.42 -8.15 -15.73
N PRO A 132 3.45 -7.34 -16.03
CA PRO A 132 4.85 -7.74 -15.89
C PRO A 132 5.22 -8.09 -14.44
N LEU A 133 6.00 -9.16 -14.24
CA LEU A 133 6.38 -9.62 -12.89
C LEU A 133 7.17 -8.59 -12.09
N GLU A 134 8.00 -7.80 -12.77
CA GLU A 134 8.77 -6.71 -12.17
C GLU A 134 7.91 -5.61 -11.54
N ARG A 135 6.67 -5.47 -12.01
CA ARG A 135 5.68 -4.54 -11.44
C ARG A 135 4.93 -5.11 -10.23
N LEU A 136 5.10 -6.39 -9.89
CA LEU A 136 4.39 -7.05 -8.80
C LEU A 136 5.31 -7.21 -7.58
N ALA A 137 4.87 -6.73 -6.43
CA ALA A 137 5.63 -6.88 -5.19
C ALA A 137 4.70 -7.13 -3.99
N PHE A 138 5.09 -8.04 -3.09
CA PHE A 138 4.41 -8.26 -1.84
C PHE A 138 4.96 -7.36 -0.74
N ALA A 139 4.06 -6.90 0.15
CA ALA A 139 4.38 -6.20 1.38
C ALA A 139 3.89 -7.03 2.57
N LEU A 140 4.80 -7.49 3.43
CA LEU A 140 4.42 -8.24 4.61
C LEU A 140 3.83 -7.32 5.68
N ASN A 141 2.64 -7.65 6.14
CA ASN A 141 1.87 -6.89 7.12
C ASN A 141 1.28 -7.81 8.18
N ARG A 142 1.10 -7.28 9.41
CA ARG A 142 0.55 -8.01 10.55
C ARG A 142 1.36 -9.26 10.90
N VAL A 143 2.67 -9.17 10.75
CA VAL A 143 3.62 -10.23 11.09
C VAL A 143 3.73 -10.35 12.60
N GLY A 144 3.60 -11.56 13.13
CA GLY A 144 3.67 -11.82 14.57
C GLY A 144 5.11 -11.92 15.08
N THR A 145 5.94 -12.69 14.38
CA THR A 145 7.33 -13.02 14.78
C THR A 145 8.29 -12.94 13.60
N ASP A 146 9.59 -12.80 13.89
CA ASP A 146 10.62 -12.77 12.87
C ASP A 146 10.75 -14.14 12.14
N ALA A 147 10.41 -15.25 12.81
CA ALA A 147 10.37 -16.56 12.16
C ALA A 147 9.24 -16.65 11.12
N GLU A 148 8.03 -16.18 11.46
CA GLU A 148 6.92 -16.09 10.50
C GLU A 148 7.25 -15.19 9.32
N GLU A 149 7.99 -14.08 9.54
CA GLU A 149 8.47 -13.23 8.46
C GLU A 149 9.39 -13.99 7.51
N ALA A 150 10.38 -14.71 8.06
CA ALA A 150 11.37 -15.47 7.28
C ALA A 150 10.67 -16.54 6.43
N ASP A 151 9.77 -17.31 7.02
CA ASP A 151 9.02 -18.38 6.32
C ASP A 151 8.13 -17.79 5.20
N ALA A 152 7.45 -16.67 5.46
CA ALA A 152 6.62 -16.00 4.47
C ALA A 152 7.46 -15.48 3.29
N ARG A 153 8.65 -14.91 3.56
CA ARG A 153 9.57 -14.45 2.51
C ARG A 153 10.05 -15.59 1.62
N ILE A 154 10.42 -16.74 2.22
CA ILE A 154 10.82 -17.93 1.47
C ILE A 154 9.66 -18.38 0.57
N TYR A 155 8.45 -18.53 1.13
CA TYR A 155 7.28 -18.97 0.38
C TYR A 155 6.96 -18.07 -0.84
N LEU A 156 7.03 -16.76 -0.66
CA LEU A 156 6.74 -15.79 -1.72
C LEU A 156 7.86 -15.75 -2.78
N ALA A 157 9.12 -15.88 -2.38
CA ALA A 157 10.27 -15.96 -3.29
C ALA A 157 10.22 -17.24 -4.12
N GLU A 158 9.88 -18.39 -3.52
CA GLU A 158 9.68 -19.66 -4.23
C GLU A 158 8.52 -19.59 -5.24
N ALA A 159 7.50 -18.78 -4.97
CA ALA A 159 6.42 -18.47 -5.90
C ALA A 159 6.84 -17.55 -7.06
N GLY A 160 8.08 -17.02 -7.05
CA GLY A 160 8.66 -16.21 -8.13
C GLY A 160 8.33 -14.71 -8.05
N TYR A 161 7.93 -14.21 -6.88
CA TYR A 161 7.57 -12.80 -6.72
C TYR A 161 8.54 -12.04 -5.81
N ALA A 162 8.68 -10.76 -6.09
CA ALA A 162 9.42 -9.84 -5.25
C ALA A 162 8.68 -9.59 -3.92
N VAL A 163 9.44 -9.52 -2.83
CA VAL A 163 8.95 -9.11 -1.52
C VAL A 163 9.71 -7.86 -1.10
N LEU A 164 9.00 -6.80 -0.73
CA LEU A 164 9.59 -5.57 -0.23
C LEU A 164 10.35 -5.83 1.07
N ASP A 165 11.46 -5.12 1.29
CA ASP A 165 12.20 -5.19 2.54
C ASP A 165 11.38 -4.57 3.68
N GLY A 166 11.66 -5.01 4.91
CA GLY A 166 10.87 -4.62 6.07
C GLY A 166 9.47 -5.26 6.11
N CYS A 167 8.76 -5.03 7.20
CA CYS A 167 7.39 -5.49 7.40
C CYS A 167 6.66 -4.66 8.45
N LEU A 168 5.34 -4.67 8.45
CA LEU A 168 4.55 -4.17 9.57
C LEU A 168 4.21 -5.32 10.52
N VAL A 169 4.60 -5.20 11.78
CA VAL A 169 4.28 -6.18 12.81
C VAL A 169 2.87 -5.96 13.36
N GLU A 170 2.25 -7.01 13.89
CA GLU A 170 0.94 -6.89 14.54
C GLU A 170 1.11 -6.19 15.89
N ARG A 171 0.76 -4.90 15.96
CA ARG A 171 0.84 -4.11 17.21
C ARG A 171 -0.36 -3.17 17.36
N PRO A 172 -0.96 -3.07 18.55
CA PRO A 172 -2.07 -2.15 18.81
C PRO A 172 -1.69 -0.68 18.54
N ALA A 173 -0.43 -0.31 18.72
CA ALA A 173 0.07 1.05 18.50
C ALA A 173 -0.16 1.56 17.07
N TYR A 174 -0.07 0.70 16.07
CA TYR A 174 -0.38 1.07 14.69
C TYR A 174 -1.86 1.41 14.51
N ARG A 175 -2.77 0.64 15.13
CA ARG A 175 -4.20 0.93 15.09
C ARG A 175 -4.53 2.24 15.83
N GLN A 176 -3.91 2.46 17.00
CA GLN A 176 -4.08 3.70 17.76
C GLN A 176 -3.64 4.92 16.94
N ALA A 177 -2.46 4.87 16.32
CA ALA A 177 -1.97 5.94 15.47
C ALA A 177 -2.95 6.25 14.32
N GLN A 178 -3.44 5.22 13.63
CA GLN A 178 -4.39 5.41 12.53
C GLN A 178 -5.73 5.99 12.99
N ASN A 179 -6.22 5.63 14.18
CA ASN A 179 -7.45 6.22 14.76
C ASN A 179 -7.30 7.71 15.07
N GLU A 180 -6.07 8.19 15.24
CA GLU A 180 -5.72 9.58 15.50
C GLU A 180 -5.35 10.36 14.21
N GLY A 181 -5.55 9.79 13.02
CA GLY A 181 -5.15 10.40 11.74
C GLY A 181 -3.65 10.34 11.46
N ARG A 182 -2.89 9.55 12.21
CA ARG A 182 -1.45 9.33 12.02
C ARG A 182 -1.20 8.11 11.15
N ALA A 183 -0.13 8.15 10.37
CA ALA A 183 0.35 6.96 9.66
C ALA A 183 1.03 5.98 10.63
N VAL A 184 1.29 4.75 10.18
CA VAL A 184 2.01 3.74 10.98
C VAL A 184 3.48 4.12 11.22
N THR A 185 4.01 5.05 10.47
CA THR A 185 5.34 5.66 10.63
C THR A 185 5.35 6.79 11.67
N GLU A 186 4.18 7.19 12.19
CA GLU A 186 4.02 8.32 13.12
C GLU A 186 3.52 7.89 14.50
N THR A 187 3.82 6.65 14.93
CA THR A 187 3.46 6.21 16.28
C THR A 187 4.36 6.90 17.34
N ARG A 188 3.95 6.86 18.59
CA ARG A 188 4.79 7.31 19.70
C ARG A 188 6.00 6.42 20.02
N TYR A 189 6.16 5.30 19.29
CA TYR A 189 7.20 4.31 19.54
C TYR A 189 8.21 4.31 18.38
N GLY A 190 9.36 4.95 18.56
CA GLY A 190 10.38 5.11 17.51
C GLY A 190 10.83 3.81 16.85
N LYS A 191 10.97 2.70 17.61
CA LYS A 191 11.33 1.39 17.04
C LYS A 191 10.27 0.84 16.08
N LEU A 192 8.99 1.11 16.33
CA LEU A 192 7.91 0.72 15.42
C LEU A 192 7.92 1.59 14.16
N ASN A 193 8.18 2.89 14.32
CA ASN A 193 8.30 3.81 13.19
C ASN A 193 9.46 3.38 12.28
N THR A 194 10.66 3.16 12.82
CA THR A 194 11.81 2.68 12.02
C THR A 194 11.50 1.40 11.24
N ARG A 195 10.73 0.47 11.83
CA ARG A 195 10.34 -0.77 11.15
C ARG A 195 9.34 -0.51 10.03
N ALA A 196 8.38 0.38 10.24
CA ALA A 196 7.44 0.82 9.22
C ALA A 196 8.14 1.62 8.10
N ASP A 197 9.06 2.52 8.48
CA ASP A 197 9.86 3.31 7.55
C ASP A 197 10.68 2.42 6.61
N ALA A 198 11.27 1.32 7.10
CA ALA A 198 12.02 0.39 6.28
C ALA A 198 11.17 -0.21 5.14
N LEU A 199 9.91 -0.60 5.44
CA LEU A 199 8.99 -1.10 4.41
C LEU A 199 8.64 -0.01 3.39
N ILE A 200 8.31 1.19 3.87
CA ILE A 200 7.92 2.30 2.98
C ILE A 200 9.10 2.76 2.14
N GLN A 201 10.31 2.81 2.70
CA GLN A 201 11.53 3.15 1.96
C GLN A 201 11.81 2.13 0.85
N SER A 202 11.72 0.81 1.14
CA SER A 202 11.85 -0.24 0.14
C SER A 202 10.87 -0.09 -1.02
N LEU A 203 9.65 0.39 -0.73
CA LEU A 203 8.64 0.68 -1.74
C LEU A 203 9.04 1.90 -2.59
N ILE A 204 9.51 2.98 -1.96
CA ILE A 204 9.98 4.20 -2.65
C ILE A 204 11.20 3.88 -3.53
N ASP A 205 12.17 3.13 -3.03
CA ASP A 205 13.38 2.74 -3.76
C ASP A 205 13.05 1.92 -5.00
N ARG A 206 12.06 1.03 -4.89
CA ARG A 206 11.61 0.20 -6.03
C ARG A 206 10.95 1.03 -7.14
N ILE A 207 10.28 2.12 -6.80
CA ILE A 207 9.74 3.06 -7.80
C ILE A 207 10.87 3.79 -8.52
N GLY A 208 11.83 4.30 -7.75
CA GLY A 208 12.99 5.02 -8.28
C GLY A 208 13.85 4.16 -9.22
N ALA A 209 13.88 2.85 -9.01
CA ALA A 209 14.60 1.90 -9.86
C ALA A 209 13.89 1.57 -11.19
N GLN A 210 12.60 1.94 -11.32
CA GLN A 210 11.78 1.69 -12.52
C GLN A 210 11.60 2.95 -13.40
N ALA A 211 11.96 4.14 -12.87
CA ALA A 211 11.91 5.43 -13.54
C ALA A 211 13.20 5.67 -14.35
#